data_04c426517786ced86071b42ea10b5bba
#
_entry.id   04c426517786ced86071b42ea10b5bba
#
_cell.length_a   1.000
_cell.length_b   1.000
_cell.length_c   1.000
_cell.angle_alpha   90.00
_cell.angle_beta   90.00
_cell.angle_gamma   90.00
#
_symmetry.space_group_name_H-M   'P 1'
#
loop_
_entity.id
_entity.type
_entity.pdbx_description
1 polymer ?
#
loop_
_entity_poly.entity_id
_entity_poly.type
_entity_poly.pdbx_seq_one_letter_code
_entity_poly.pdbx_strand_id
1 'polypeptide(L)'
;GAVDALNDARRRGAKIIVVDPRRSGSAALADRWLRVRPGCDLALLLGIAHVLIAEDLYDHEFVARYTTGFDELAQAARPWTPEWAESMCDVPAAEIVATARDLAAAAPAAVVDAGFHGGIGIAYANSTQTARAICLVDVLLGCIGHAGGALNPPTPLVLGDLDPTRFATPPVPRGPKLGSERYPLVDPERGLCTTIGQSILAGDLRGLIVYASNPGAGYGNAQAWLSILQRLDLLVTIDIRWSETARASDFV
;
A
#
# COMPACT_ATOMS: atom_id res chain seq x y z
N GLY A 1 10.25 17.81 -6.11
CA GLY A 1 9.61 16.48 -6.24
C GLY A 1 10.14 15.49 -5.19
N ALA A 2 9.68 14.23 -5.20
CA ALA A 2 10.09 13.22 -4.22
C ALA A 2 11.62 12.97 -4.20
N VAL A 3 12.29 13.04 -5.36
CA VAL A 3 13.75 12.87 -5.45
C VAL A 3 14.48 14.01 -4.75
N ASP A 4 13.98 15.23 -4.85
CA ASP A 4 14.60 16.38 -4.19
C ASP A 4 14.43 16.27 -2.66
N ALA A 5 13.27 15.82 -2.19
CA ALA A 5 13.02 15.58 -0.77
C ALA A 5 13.95 14.50 -0.19
N LEU A 6 14.18 13.39 -0.94
CA LEU A 6 15.13 12.36 -0.55
C LEU A 6 16.58 12.90 -0.50
N ASN A 7 16.97 13.68 -1.50
CA ASN A 7 18.30 14.29 -1.52
C ASN A 7 18.49 15.29 -0.37
N ASP A 8 17.43 16.04 -0.02
CA ASP A 8 17.45 16.96 1.11
C ASP A 8 17.53 16.23 2.45
N ALA A 9 16.79 15.15 2.62
CA ALA A 9 16.86 14.28 3.80
C ALA A 9 18.27 13.71 3.97
N ARG A 10 18.86 13.19 2.89
CA ARG A 10 20.22 12.65 2.88
C ARG A 10 21.27 13.72 3.25
N ARG A 11 21.16 14.93 2.70
CA ARG A 11 22.05 16.05 3.08
C ARG A 11 21.98 16.40 4.56
N ARG A 12 20.83 16.12 5.20
CA ARG A 12 20.64 16.28 6.66
C ARG A 12 21.05 15.06 7.47
N GLY A 13 21.64 14.04 6.85
CA GLY A 13 22.15 12.86 7.51
C GLY A 13 21.17 11.69 7.62
N ALA A 14 20.01 11.75 6.95
CA ALA A 14 19.10 10.62 6.89
C ALA A 14 19.73 9.45 6.08
N LYS A 15 19.66 8.25 6.62
CA LYS A 15 20.04 7.02 5.93
C LYS A 15 18.89 6.54 5.06
N ILE A 16 19.17 6.30 3.79
CA ILE A 16 18.17 5.85 2.82
C ILE A 16 18.40 4.38 2.48
N ILE A 17 17.43 3.55 2.80
CA ILE A 17 17.39 2.14 2.43
C ILE A 17 16.30 1.96 1.39
N VAL A 18 16.65 1.40 0.23
CA VAL A 18 15.67 1.16 -0.86
C VAL A 18 15.48 -0.33 -1.06
N VAL A 19 14.23 -0.75 -1.02
CA VAL A 19 13.78 -2.11 -1.34
C VAL A 19 13.19 -2.08 -2.74
N ASP A 20 13.84 -2.70 -3.70
CA ASP A 20 13.41 -2.70 -5.11
C ASP A 20 14.05 -3.91 -5.83
N PRO A 21 13.30 -4.73 -6.56
CA PRO A 21 13.86 -5.82 -7.35
C PRO A 21 14.81 -5.33 -8.46
N ARG A 22 14.64 -4.09 -8.87
CA ARG A 22 15.43 -3.41 -9.90
C ARG A 22 16.30 -2.31 -9.29
N ARG A 23 17.51 -2.16 -9.77
CA ARG A 23 18.35 -1.02 -9.42
C ARG A 23 17.81 0.26 -10.09
N SER A 24 16.72 0.80 -9.52
CA SER A 24 16.09 2.04 -9.94
C SER A 24 16.98 3.26 -9.65
N GLY A 25 16.56 4.45 -10.10
CA GLY A 25 17.24 5.70 -9.78
C GLY A 25 17.32 5.93 -8.26
N SER A 26 16.27 5.59 -7.51
CA SER A 26 16.28 5.66 -6.04
C SER A 26 17.27 4.66 -5.43
N ALA A 27 17.30 3.42 -5.94
CA ALA A 27 18.23 2.40 -5.47
C ALA A 27 19.70 2.75 -5.77
N ALA A 28 19.95 3.48 -6.85
CA ALA A 28 21.29 3.97 -7.18
C ALA A 28 21.80 5.08 -6.24
N LEU A 29 20.89 5.79 -5.59
CA LEU A 29 21.16 6.85 -4.61
C LEU A 29 21.08 6.38 -3.15
N ALA A 30 20.65 5.15 -2.91
CA ALA A 30 20.48 4.60 -1.57
C ALA A 30 21.82 4.31 -0.89
N ASP A 31 21.84 4.44 0.42
CA ASP A 31 22.96 4.00 1.27
C ASP A 31 22.99 2.46 1.38
N ARG A 32 21.81 1.84 1.25
CA ARG A 32 21.65 0.38 1.12
C ARG A 32 20.54 0.06 0.13
N TRP A 33 20.78 -0.87 -0.77
CA TRP A 33 19.79 -1.41 -1.69
C TRP A 33 19.55 -2.89 -1.41
N LEU A 34 18.32 -3.21 -1.03
CA LEU A 34 17.85 -4.57 -0.80
C LEU A 34 17.13 -5.04 -2.06
N ARG A 35 17.74 -5.98 -2.78
CA ARG A 35 17.16 -6.56 -3.98
C ARG A 35 16.18 -7.66 -3.59
N VAL A 36 14.92 -7.28 -3.40
CA VAL A 36 13.86 -8.22 -3.05
C VAL A 36 13.36 -8.98 -4.28
N ARG A 37 13.03 -10.27 -4.11
CA ARG A 37 12.29 -11.02 -5.13
C ARG A 37 10.90 -10.40 -5.29
N PRO A 38 10.42 -10.11 -6.55
CA PRO A 38 9.10 -9.53 -6.78
C PRO A 38 7.98 -10.28 -6.06
N GLY A 39 7.14 -9.55 -5.31
CA GLY A 39 6.04 -10.12 -4.55
C GLY A 39 6.40 -10.74 -3.20
N CYS A 40 7.66 -10.65 -2.76
CA CYS A 40 8.14 -11.21 -1.50
C CYS A 40 8.48 -10.15 -0.44
N ASP A 41 8.04 -8.91 -0.63
CA ASP A 41 8.23 -7.81 0.32
C ASP A 41 7.69 -8.14 1.71
N LEU A 42 6.58 -8.87 1.79
CA LEU A 42 6.01 -9.31 3.06
C LEU A 42 7.01 -10.16 3.86
N ALA A 43 7.71 -11.09 3.23
CA ALA A 43 8.68 -11.94 3.92
C ALA A 43 9.85 -11.14 4.50
N LEU A 44 10.34 -10.15 3.75
CA LEU A 44 11.37 -9.22 4.23
C LEU A 44 10.90 -8.46 5.47
N LEU A 45 9.69 -7.90 5.44
CA LEU A 45 9.10 -7.13 6.55
C LEU A 45 8.86 -7.99 7.79
N LEU A 46 8.41 -9.23 7.60
CA LEU A 46 8.24 -10.18 8.71
C LEU A 46 9.58 -10.59 9.32
N GLY A 47 10.64 -10.76 8.53
CA GLY A 47 12.00 -10.97 9.01
C GLY A 47 12.54 -9.77 9.82
N ILE A 48 12.27 -8.55 9.36
CA ILE A 48 12.61 -7.32 10.11
C ILE A 48 11.84 -7.30 11.44
N ALA A 49 10.53 -7.54 11.43
CA ALA A 49 9.71 -7.58 12.64
C ALA A 49 10.21 -8.63 13.64
N HIS A 50 10.61 -9.82 13.14
CA HIS A 50 11.22 -10.85 13.99
C HIS A 50 12.45 -10.32 14.71
N VAL A 51 13.39 -9.67 14.01
CA VAL A 51 14.61 -9.14 14.62
C VAL A 51 14.28 -8.08 15.66
N LEU A 52 13.37 -7.14 15.35
CA LEU A 52 12.96 -6.11 16.30
C LEU A 52 12.41 -6.71 17.60
N ILE A 53 11.65 -7.78 17.52
CA ILE A 53 11.05 -8.46 18.67
C ILE A 53 12.10 -9.33 19.40
N ALA A 54 12.85 -10.15 18.66
CA ALA A 54 13.78 -11.12 19.23
C ALA A 54 15.01 -10.48 19.90
N GLU A 55 15.46 -9.33 19.38
CA GLU A 55 16.57 -8.56 19.94
C GLU A 55 16.11 -7.43 20.88
N ASP A 56 14.81 -7.39 21.20
CA ASP A 56 14.22 -6.40 22.12
C ASP A 56 14.46 -4.93 21.69
N LEU A 57 14.33 -4.68 20.38
CA LEU A 57 14.62 -3.39 19.75
C LEU A 57 13.36 -2.54 19.49
N TYR A 58 12.19 -2.98 19.91
CA TYR A 58 10.93 -2.26 19.72
C TYR A 58 10.68 -1.24 20.85
N ASP A 59 9.82 -0.27 20.61
CA ASP A 59 9.41 0.72 21.61
C ASP A 59 8.38 0.13 22.57
N HIS A 60 8.84 -0.25 23.76
CA HIS A 60 8.01 -0.88 24.80
C HIS A 60 6.87 0.02 25.28
N GLU A 61 7.14 1.31 25.48
CA GLU A 61 6.13 2.26 25.97
C GLU A 61 5.04 2.48 24.93
N PHE A 62 5.45 2.70 23.69
CA PHE A 62 4.50 2.89 22.58
C PHE A 62 3.64 1.64 22.37
N VAL A 63 4.26 0.46 22.32
CA VAL A 63 3.58 -0.82 22.13
C VAL A 63 2.59 -1.08 23.26
N ALA A 64 2.99 -0.93 24.51
CA ALA A 64 2.13 -1.16 25.67
C ALA A 64 0.95 -0.20 25.73
N ARG A 65 1.14 1.06 25.29
CA ARG A 65 0.14 2.10 25.43
C ARG A 65 -0.85 2.17 24.28
N TYR A 66 -0.41 1.87 23.05
CA TYR A 66 -1.18 2.14 21.84
C TYR A 66 -1.53 0.90 21.02
N THR A 67 -1.12 -0.29 21.48
CA THR A 67 -1.40 -1.53 20.75
C THR A 67 -2.08 -2.59 21.60
N THR A 68 -2.62 -3.60 20.93
CA THR A 68 -3.15 -4.82 21.54
C THR A 68 -2.66 -6.02 20.74
N GLY A 69 -2.50 -7.20 21.39
CA GLY A 69 -2.12 -8.43 20.72
C GLY A 69 -0.61 -8.58 20.47
N PHE A 70 0.24 -7.87 21.22
CA PHE A 70 1.69 -7.99 21.08
C PHE A 70 2.22 -9.38 21.41
N ASP A 71 1.71 -10.03 22.45
CA ASP A 71 2.15 -11.37 22.85
C ASP A 71 1.84 -12.41 21.78
N GLU A 72 0.67 -12.33 21.16
CA GLU A 72 0.29 -13.17 20.03
C GLU A 72 1.16 -12.91 18.81
N LEU A 73 1.49 -11.65 18.54
CA LEU A 73 2.43 -11.28 17.48
C LEU A 73 3.81 -11.84 17.75
N ALA A 74 4.34 -11.66 18.94
CA ALA A 74 5.66 -12.15 19.33
C ALA A 74 5.77 -13.69 19.22
N GLN A 75 4.69 -14.40 19.57
CA GLN A 75 4.61 -15.84 19.37
C GLN A 75 4.57 -16.19 17.87
N ALA A 76 3.75 -15.50 17.08
CA ALA A 76 3.61 -15.74 15.65
C ALA A 76 4.89 -15.41 14.88
N ALA A 77 5.67 -14.43 15.35
CA ALA A 77 6.90 -13.98 14.71
C ALA A 77 8.08 -14.96 14.86
N ARG A 78 8.04 -15.90 15.81
CA ARG A 78 9.15 -16.85 16.06
C ARG A 78 9.68 -17.58 14.83
N PRO A 79 8.85 -18.09 13.89
CA PRO A 79 9.33 -18.78 12.69
C PRO A 79 9.82 -17.83 11.59
N TRP A 80 9.60 -16.53 11.68
CA TRP A 80 9.96 -15.57 10.63
C TRP A 80 11.42 -15.10 10.72
N THR A 81 12.35 -16.04 10.99
CA THR A 81 13.76 -15.72 11.15
C THR A 81 14.35 -15.04 9.92
N PRO A 82 15.47 -14.30 10.04
CA PRO A 82 16.15 -13.71 8.89
C PRO A 82 16.51 -14.73 7.80
N GLU A 83 16.89 -15.97 8.19
CA GLU A 83 17.22 -17.06 7.25
C GLU A 83 15.98 -17.57 6.52
N TRP A 84 14.84 -17.67 7.23
CA TRP A 84 13.57 -17.98 6.58
C TRP A 84 13.21 -16.86 5.58
N ALA A 85 13.32 -15.60 5.98
CA ALA A 85 13.01 -14.47 5.11
C ALA A 85 13.94 -14.43 3.89
N GLU A 86 15.25 -14.69 4.05
CA GLU A 86 16.20 -14.82 2.94
C GLU A 86 15.76 -15.88 1.93
N SER A 87 15.35 -17.06 2.41
CA SER A 87 14.89 -18.16 1.53
C SER A 87 13.67 -17.77 0.68
N MET A 88 12.84 -16.85 1.18
CA MET A 88 11.63 -16.39 0.53
C MET A 88 11.85 -15.20 -0.40
N CYS A 89 12.67 -14.23 0.02
CA CYS A 89 12.77 -12.93 -0.64
C CYS A 89 14.11 -12.64 -1.33
N ASP A 90 15.09 -13.54 -1.25
CA ASP A 90 16.44 -13.41 -1.80
C ASP A 90 17.29 -12.26 -1.19
N VAL A 91 16.84 -11.63 -0.12
CA VAL A 91 17.62 -10.65 0.62
C VAL A 91 18.42 -11.38 1.68
N PRO A 92 19.78 -11.23 1.73
CA PRO A 92 20.61 -11.94 2.70
C PRO A 92 20.19 -11.69 4.14
N ALA A 93 20.17 -12.72 4.98
CA ALA A 93 19.77 -12.63 6.40
C ALA A 93 20.55 -11.55 7.15
N ALA A 94 21.85 -11.42 6.89
CA ALA A 94 22.68 -10.37 7.47
C ALA A 94 22.21 -8.95 7.12
N GLU A 95 21.72 -8.73 5.90
CA GLU A 95 21.17 -7.43 5.47
C GLU A 95 19.82 -7.15 6.13
N ILE A 96 19.00 -8.18 6.35
CA ILE A 96 17.72 -8.07 7.08
C ILE A 96 17.98 -7.63 8.52
N VAL A 97 18.91 -8.31 9.21
CA VAL A 97 19.31 -7.96 10.58
C VAL A 97 19.88 -6.54 10.64
N ALA A 98 20.79 -6.20 9.75
CA ALA A 98 21.38 -4.87 9.69
C ALA A 98 20.34 -3.78 9.43
N THR A 99 19.33 -4.06 8.59
CA THR A 99 18.24 -3.13 8.31
C THR A 99 17.34 -2.92 9.53
N ALA A 100 16.98 -3.98 10.23
CA ALA A 100 16.17 -3.88 11.45
C ALA A 100 16.89 -3.05 12.54
N ARG A 101 18.18 -3.28 12.73
CA ARG A 101 19.01 -2.53 13.71
C ARG A 101 19.18 -1.05 13.29
N ASP A 102 19.35 -0.78 11.99
CA ASP A 102 19.42 0.60 11.47
C ASP A 102 18.12 1.36 11.73
N LEU A 103 16.97 0.71 11.49
CA LEU A 103 15.65 1.30 11.76
C LEU A 103 15.47 1.58 13.25
N ALA A 104 15.80 0.62 14.12
CA ALA A 104 15.71 0.78 15.56
C ALA A 104 16.63 1.88 16.08
N ALA A 105 17.84 1.99 15.56
CA ALA A 105 18.78 3.05 15.95
C ALA A 105 18.32 4.45 15.52
N ALA A 106 17.49 4.57 14.49
CA ALA A 106 16.92 5.83 14.01
C ALA A 106 15.58 6.17 14.67
N ALA A 107 14.90 5.19 15.29
CA ALA A 107 13.58 5.40 15.91
C ALA A 107 13.62 6.47 17.02
N PRO A 108 12.54 7.25 17.18
CA PRO A 108 11.29 7.25 16.44
C PRO A 108 11.32 8.06 15.14
N ALA A 109 12.47 8.59 14.71
CA ALA A 109 12.64 9.37 13.49
C ALA A 109 12.96 8.49 12.28
N ALA A 110 12.29 7.34 12.17
CA ALA A 110 12.37 6.43 11.06
C ALA A 110 10.98 6.22 10.42
N VAL A 111 10.94 5.80 9.18
CA VAL A 111 9.70 5.45 8.49
C VAL A 111 9.95 4.37 7.46
N VAL A 112 9.06 3.38 7.42
CA VAL A 112 8.97 2.41 6.33
C VAL A 112 7.84 2.84 5.41
N ASP A 113 8.19 3.35 4.23
CA ASP A 113 7.22 3.85 3.27
C ASP A 113 7.09 2.90 2.07
N ALA A 114 5.86 2.57 1.73
CA ALA A 114 5.54 1.73 0.58
C ALA A 114 5.87 2.38 -0.77
N GLY A 115 6.16 3.66 -0.77
CA GLY A 115 6.24 4.47 -1.96
C GLY A 115 4.88 4.66 -2.63
N PHE A 116 4.80 5.66 -3.49
CA PHE A 116 3.59 5.92 -4.28
C PHE A 116 3.48 4.85 -5.39
N HIS A 117 2.46 4.01 -5.33
CA HIS A 117 2.26 2.85 -6.21
C HIS A 117 3.31 1.73 -6.09
N GLY A 118 3.98 1.63 -4.95
CA GLY A 118 5.04 0.66 -4.70
C GLY A 118 4.57 -0.77 -4.39
N GLY A 119 5.31 -1.45 -3.51
CA GLY A 119 5.15 -2.89 -3.20
C GLY A 119 3.79 -3.32 -2.64
N ILE A 120 2.94 -2.37 -2.23
CA ILE A 120 1.54 -2.62 -1.84
C ILE A 120 0.56 -2.54 -3.01
N GLY A 121 1.06 -2.45 -4.24
CA GLY A 121 0.23 -2.37 -5.43
C GLY A 121 -0.72 -3.56 -5.57
N ILE A 122 -1.77 -3.37 -6.38
CA ILE A 122 -2.80 -4.39 -6.69
C ILE A 122 -2.25 -5.64 -7.42
N ALA A 123 -0.97 -5.65 -7.74
CA ALA A 123 -0.34 -6.69 -8.55
C ALA A 123 -0.10 -8.01 -7.81
N TYR A 124 -0.12 -8.00 -6.48
CA TYR A 124 0.22 -9.17 -5.67
C TYR A 124 -0.93 -9.61 -4.77
N ALA A 125 -1.13 -10.91 -4.64
CA ALA A 125 -2.19 -11.49 -3.83
C ALA A 125 -2.07 -11.14 -2.33
N ASN A 126 -0.86 -10.89 -1.83
CA ASN A 126 -0.57 -10.56 -0.44
C ASN A 126 -0.36 -9.05 -0.18
N SER A 127 -0.70 -8.18 -1.12
CA SER A 127 -0.43 -6.73 -1.01
C SER A 127 -1.05 -6.09 0.24
N THR A 128 -2.25 -6.49 0.65
CA THR A 128 -2.89 -6.02 1.90
C THR A 128 -2.07 -6.39 3.12
N GLN A 129 -1.53 -7.61 3.18
CA GLN A 129 -0.70 -8.05 4.30
C GLN A 129 0.67 -7.35 4.27
N THR A 130 1.21 -7.08 3.10
CA THR A 130 2.43 -6.28 2.95
C THR A 130 2.22 -4.86 3.50
N ALA A 131 1.12 -4.20 3.15
CA ALA A 131 0.78 -2.88 3.69
C ALA A 131 0.65 -2.89 5.22
N ARG A 132 -0.01 -3.92 5.77
CA ARG A 132 -0.09 -4.10 7.24
C ARG A 132 1.27 -4.32 7.88
N ALA A 133 2.15 -5.10 7.25
CA ALA A 133 3.50 -5.36 7.77
C ALA A 133 4.38 -4.10 7.74
N ILE A 134 4.22 -3.21 6.76
CA ILE A 134 4.86 -1.89 6.74
C ILE A 134 4.44 -1.09 7.98
N CYS A 135 3.12 -0.93 8.19
CA CYS A 135 2.60 -0.23 9.36
C CYS A 135 3.04 -0.92 10.68
N LEU A 136 3.11 -2.25 10.70
CA LEU A 136 3.55 -3.01 11.86
C LEU A 136 4.99 -2.65 12.27
N VAL A 137 5.90 -2.54 11.32
CA VAL A 137 7.29 -2.14 11.60
C VAL A 137 7.33 -0.73 12.18
N ASP A 138 6.59 0.23 11.60
CA ASP A 138 6.50 1.59 12.12
C ASP A 138 5.88 1.65 13.53
N VAL A 139 4.90 0.79 13.83
CA VAL A 139 4.29 0.64 15.15
C VAL A 139 5.29 0.08 16.16
N LEU A 140 6.00 -1.00 15.81
CA LEU A 140 7.01 -1.60 16.70
C LEU A 140 8.11 -0.60 17.06
N LEU A 141 8.47 0.29 16.13
CA LEU A 141 9.49 1.30 16.34
C LEU A 141 8.97 2.59 17.03
N GLY A 142 7.66 2.69 17.33
CA GLY A 142 7.07 3.88 17.91
C GLY A 142 7.12 5.11 16.99
N CYS A 143 7.25 4.91 15.68
CA CYS A 143 7.48 5.99 14.72
C CYS A 143 6.21 6.78 14.38
N ILE A 144 5.03 6.30 14.76
CA ILE A 144 3.75 6.93 14.36
C ILE A 144 3.47 8.16 15.23
N GLY A 145 3.23 9.28 14.57
CA GLY A 145 2.93 10.56 15.23
C GLY A 145 4.15 11.35 15.67
N HIS A 146 5.37 10.87 15.40
CA HIS A 146 6.61 11.56 15.72
C HIS A 146 7.16 12.36 14.53
N ALA A 147 7.82 13.47 14.82
CA ALA A 147 8.55 14.24 13.81
C ALA A 147 9.70 13.38 13.24
N GLY A 148 9.75 13.24 11.93
CA GLY A 148 10.71 12.36 11.24
C GLY A 148 10.26 10.92 11.10
N GLY A 149 9.13 10.56 11.71
CA GLY A 149 8.47 9.27 11.55
C GLY A 149 7.24 9.35 10.65
N ALA A 150 6.35 8.35 10.79
CA ALA A 150 5.11 8.28 10.03
C ALA A 150 4.08 9.29 10.58
N LEU A 151 3.91 10.41 9.90
CA LEU A 151 2.87 11.38 10.18
C LEU A 151 1.70 11.16 9.21
N ASN A 152 0.52 10.99 9.75
CA ASN A 152 -0.72 11.01 8.98
C ASN A 152 -1.53 12.25 9.37
N PRO A 153 -1.12 13.45 8.93
CA PRO A 153 -1.89 14.65 9.22
C PRO A 153 -3.26 14.51 8.56
N PRO A 154 -4.34 14.93 9.21
CA PRO A 154 -5.60 15.06 8.54
C PRO A 154 -5.39 15.96 7.33
N THR A 155 -5.63 15.43 6.14
CA THR A 155 -5.60 16.25 4.93
C THR A 155 -6.81 17.17 5.01
N PRO A 156 -6.66 18.47 5.31
CA PRO A 156 -7.80 19.36 5.23
C PRO A 156 -8.26 19.34 3.78
N LEU A 157 -9.50 18.96 3.55
CA LEU A 157 -10.14 19.16 2.28
C LEU A 157 -10.30 20.68 2.11
N VAL A 158 -9.28 21.34 1.59
CA VAL A 158 -9.34 22.77 1.33
C VAL A 158 -10.18 22.96 0.07
N LEU A 159 -11.49 23.01 0.26
CA LEU A 159 -12.43 23.34 -0.82
C LEU A 159 -12.45 24.84 -1.11
N GLY A 160 -11.52 25.62 -0.55
CA GLY A 160 -11.51 27.06 -0.63
C GLY A 160 -12.78 27.65 -0.04
N ASP A 161 -13.42 28.59 -0.76
CA ASP A 161 -14.67 29.21 -0.35
C ASP A 161 -15.94 28.36 -0.71
N LEU A 162 -15.76 27.11 -1.11
CA LEU A 162 -16.86 26.20 -1.41
C LEU A 162 -17.52 25.76 -0.09
N ASP A 163 -18.73 26.24 0.11
CA ASP A 163 -19.60 25.79 1.20
C ASP A 163 -20.32 24.51 0.77
N PRO A 164 -19.92 23.32 1.29
CA PRO A 164 -20.50 22.07 0.89
C PRO A 164 -21.99 21.97 1.26
N THR A 165 -22.48 22.79 2.20
CA THR A 165 -23.91 22.81 2.57
C THR A 165 -24.81 23.38 1.51
N ARG A 166 -24.25 24.13 0.53
CA ARG A 166 -24.98 24.65 -0.62
C ARG A 166 -25.29 23.62 -1.69
N PHE A 167 -24.67 22.46 -1.63
CA PHE A 167 -24.90 21.36 -2.57
C PHE A 167 -25.82 20.33 -1.92
N ALA A 168 -26.83 19.88 -2.65
CA ALA A 168 -27.63 18.78 -2.20
C ALA A 168 -26.72 17.56 -1.94
N THR A 169 -26.71 17.06 -0.70
CA THR A 169 -26.00 15.83 -0.40
C THR A 169 -26.65 14.71 -1.21
N PRO A 170 -25.89 14.02 -2.07
CA PRO A 170 -26.44 12.87 -2.80
C PRO A 170 -27.02 11.87 -1.79
N PRO A 171 -28.14 11.21 -2.11
CA PRO A 171 -28.67 10.20 -1.22
C PRO A 171 -27.60 9.12 -0.99
N VAL A 172 -27.29 8.81 0.27
CA VAL A 172 -26.37 7.73 0.60
C VAL A 172 -26.97 6.44 0.06
N PRO A 173 -26.28 5.70 -0.81
CA PRO A 173 -26.76 4.43 -1.34
C PRO A 173 -27.10 3.50 -0.18
N ARG A 174 -28.33 2.98 -0.15
CA ARG A 174 -28.76 2.00 0.85
C ARG A 174 -28.37 0.61 0.37
N GLY A 175 -27.64 -0.12 1.18
CA GLY A 175 -27.24 -1.50 0.89
C GLY A 175 -25.73 -1.74 1.07
N PRO A 176 -25.31 -3.01 1.06
CA PRO A 176 -23.91 -3.37 1.18
C PRO A 176 -23.13 -2.78 -0.01
N LYS A 177 -21.96 -2.25 0.27
CA LYS A 177 -21.05 -1.76 -0.76
C LYS A 177 -20.43 -2.93 -1.51
N LEU A 178 -20.12 -2.70 -2.77
CA LEU A 178 -19.58 -3.70 -3.66
C LEU A 178 -18.39 -4.45 -3.02
N GLY A 179 -18.52 -5.75 -2.84
CA GLY A 179 -17.49 -6.63 -2.26
C GLY A 179 -17.37 -6.61 -0.73
N SER A 180 -18.14 -5.78 0.00
CA SER A 180 -18.02 -5.66 1.46
C SER A 180 -18.40 -6.93 2.23
N GLU A 181 -19.33 -7.72 1.72
CA GLU A 181 -19.73 -9.01 2.35
C GLU A 181 -18.60 -10.03 2.32
N ARG A 182 -17.87 -10.09 1.23
CA ARG A 182 -16.75 -11.03 1.05
C ARG A 182 -15.44 -10.53 1.66
N TYR A 183 -15.28 -9.22 1.72
CA TYR A 183 -14.06 -8.55 2.15
C TYR A 183 -14.35 -7.54 3.26
N PRO A 184 -14.50 -7.98 4.52
CA PRO A 184 -14.97 -7.13 5.62
C PRO A 184 -14.02 -6.01 6.03
N LEU A 185 -12.76 -6.04 5.55
CA LEU A 185 -11.78 -4.97 5.78
C LEU A 185 -11.81 -3.88 4.70
N VAL A 186 -12.70 -4.00 3.72
CA VAL A 186 -12.88 -2.97 2.70
C VAL A 186 -13.57 -1.75 3.31
N ASP A 187 -13.18 -0.58 2.82
CA ASP A 187 -13.84 0.68 3.17
C ASP A 187 -15.36 0.56 2.96
N PRO A 188 -16.17 0.66 4.03
CA PRO A 188 -17.61 0.48 3.95
C PRO A 188 -18.29 1.57 3.13
N GLU A 189 -17.63 2.71 2.91
CA GLU A 189 -18.18 3.82 2.14
C GLU A 189 -17.93 3.71 0.63
N ARG A 190 -16.83 3.12 0.24
CA ARG A 190 -16.36 3.10 -1.17
C ARG A 190 -16.52 1.76 -1.87
N GLY A 191 -16.52 0.66 -1.13
CA GLY A 191 -16.52 -0.68 -1.71
C GLY A 191 -15.18 -1.06 -2.35
N LEU A 192 -15.15 -2.18 -3.07
CA LEU A 192 -13.95 -2.75 -3.66
C LEU A 192 -14.01 -2.72 -5.20
N CYS A 193 -13.24 -1.83 -5.82
CA CYS A 193 -13.19 -1.67 -7.27
C CYS A 193 -12.85 -2.95 -8.04
N THR A 194 -12.03 -3.84 -7.46
CA THR A 194 -11.65 -5.10 -8.10
C THR A 194 -12.79 -6.09 -8.26
N THR A 195 -13.92 -5.91 -7.56
CA THR A 195 -15.12 -6.74 -7.70
C THR A 195 -16.10 -6.23 -8.76
N ILE A 196 -15.86 -5.05 -9.35
CA ILE A 196 -16.70 -4.49 -10.43
C ILE A 196 -16.87 -5.49 -11.57
N GLY A 197 -15.80 -6.12 -12.00
CA GLY A 197 -15.86 -7.12 -13.08
C GLY A 197 -16.77 -8.30 -12.76
N GLN A 198 -16.78 -8.77 -11.50
CA GLN A 198 -17.68 -9.85 -11.06
C GLN A 198 -19.15 -9.41 -11.10
N SER A 199 -19.43 -8.18 -10.67
CA SER A 199 -20.80 -7.62 -10.69
C SER A 199 -21.32 -7.38 -12.10
N ILE A 200 -20.45 -6.99 -13.05
CA ILE A 200 -20.82 -6.92 -14.47
C ILE A 200 -21.16 -8.31 -15.01
N LEU A 201 -20.32 -9.31 -14.69
CA LEU A 201 -20.54 -10.69 -15.14
C LEU A 201 -21.81 -11.32 -14.55
N ALA A 202 -22.17 -10.94 -13.31
CA ALA A 202 -23.40 -11.35 -12.65
C ALA A 202 -24.65 -10.64 -13.19
N GLY A 203 -24.50 -9.55 -13.93
CA GLY A 203 -25.61 -8.71 -14.41
C GLY A 203 -26.14 -7.70 -13.40
N ASP A 204 -25.48 -7.60 -12.24
CA ASP A 204 -25.85 -6.65 -11.17
C ASP A 204 -25.49 -5.22 -11.54
N LEU A 205 -24.45 -5.04 -12.35
CA LEU A 205 -23.98 -3.76 -12.86
C LEU A 205 -24.15 -3.73 -14.38
N ARG A 206 -25.03 -2.85 -14.86
CA ARG A 206 -25.39 -2.75 -16.28
C ARG A 206 -24.85 -1.50 -16.95
N GLY A 207 -24.53 -0.46 -16.19
CA GLY A 207 -23.95 0.78 -16.71
C GLY A 207 -22.73 1.22 -15.88
N LEU A 208 -21.73 1.79 -16.54
CA LEU A 208 -20.51 2.27 -15.88
C LEU A 208 -20.04 3.58 -16.54
N ILE A 209 -19.70 4.54 -15.69
CA ILE A 209 -18.97 5.75 -16.11
C ILE A 209 -17.54 5.62 -15.58
N VAL A 210 -16.59 5.64 -16.49
CA VAL A 210 -15.16 5.60 -16.18
C VAL A 210 -14.58 6.99 -16.33
N TYR A 211 -14.06 7.56 -15.23
CA TYR A 211 -13.46 8.89 -15.24
C TYR A 211 -11.97 8.81 -14.90
N ALA A 212 -11.13 9.37 -15.75
CA ALA A 212 -9.68 9.46 -15.58
C ALA A 212 -9.01 8.12 -15.22
N SER A 213 -9.52 7.01 -15.78
CA SER A 213 -9.05 5.65 -15.51
C SER A 213 -9.11 4.79 -16.77
N ASN A 214 -8.28 3.76 -16.83
CA ASN A 214 -8.24 2.83 -17.96
C ASN A 214 -8.26 1.37 -17.46
N PRO A 215 -9.41 0.85 -17.01
CA PRO A 215 -9.56 -0.56 -16.59
C PRO A 215 -9.11 -1.56 -17.65
N GLY A 216 -9.29 -1.23 -18.93
CA GLY A 216 -8.86 -2.08 -20.05
C GLY A 216 -7.37 -2.32 -20.17
N ALA A 217 -6.53 -1.53 -19.46
CA ALA A 217 -5.08 -1.74 -19.43
C ALA A 217 -4.47 -1.62 -18.03
N GLY A 218 -5.13 -0.91 -17.10
CA GLY A 218 -4.60 -0.65 -15.75
C GLY A 218 -4.75 -1.81 -14.79
N TYR A 219 -5.69 -2.72 -15.03
CA TYR A 219 -5.86 -3.94 -14.23
C TYR A 219 -5.20 -5.13 -14.92
N GLY A 220 -4.82 -6.14 -14.13
CA GLY A 220 -4.26 -7.38 -14.68
C GLY A 220 -5.22 -8.06 -15.67
N ASN A 221 -4.69 -8.68 -16.73
CA ASN A 221 -5.44 -9.33 -17.79
C ASN A 221 -6.37 -8.36 -18.59
N ALA A 222 -5.74 -7.44 -19.31
CA ALA A 222 -6.42 -6.44 -20.14
C ALA A 222 -7.49 -7.02 -21.07
N GLN A 223 -7.21 -8.18 -21.72
CA GLN A 223 -8.15 -8.83 -22.64
C GLN A 223 -9.44 -9.27 -21.92
N ALA A 224 -9.31 -9.84 -20.73
CA ALA A 224 -10.47 -10.23 -19.92
C ALA A 224 -11.29 -9.00 -19.50
N TRP A 225 -10.63 -7.91 -19.09
CA TRP A 225 -11.31 -6.69 -18.72
C TRP A 225 -12.09 -6.07 -19.89
N LEU A 226 -11.51 -5.98 -21.08
CA LEU A 226 -12.21 -5.48 -22.26
C LEU A 226 -13.45 -6.34 -22.57
N SER A 227 -13.32 -7.67 -22.48
CA SER A 227 -14.44 -8.58 -22.67
C SER A 227 -15.55 -8.44 -21.63
N ILE A 228 -15.18 -8.10 -20.38
CA ILE A 228 -16.12 -7.83 -19.28
C ILE A 228 -16.86 -6.51 -19.54
N LEU A 229 -16.13 -5.45 -19.89
CA LEU A 229 -16.71 -4.13 -20.15
C LEU A 229 -17.72 -4.15 -21.32
N GLN A 230 -17.50 -4.99 -22.33
CA GLN A 230 -18.42 -5.19 -23.45
C GLN A 230 -19.76 -5.83 -23.07
N ARG A 231 -19.91 -6.31 -21.83
CA ARG A 231 -21.19 -6.85 -21.34
C ARG A 231 -22.08 -5.79 -20.68
N LEU A 232 -21.59 -4.57 -20.53
CA LEU A 232 -22.40 -3.46 -20.06
C LEU A 232 -23.40 -3.02 -21.13
N ASP A 233 -24.58 -2.60 -20.70
CA ASP A 233 -25.56 -1.96 -21.57
C ASP A 233 -25.15 -0.52 -21.91
N LEU A 234 -24.36 0.11 -21.03
CA LEU A 234 -23.84 1.46 -21.23
C LEU A 234 -22.45 1.60 -20.59
N LEU A 235 -21.47 1.93 -21.40
CA LEU A 235 -20.13 2.32 -20.96
C LEU A 235 -19.80 3.73 -21.45
N VAL A 236 -19.57 4.63 -20.50
CA VAL A 236 -19.16 6.02 -20.78
C VAL A 236 -17.76 6.23 -20.25
N THR A 237 -16.85 6.77 -21.03
CA THR A 237 -15.50 7.13 -20.59
C THR A 237 -15.29 8.64 -20.69
N ILE A 238 -14.80 9.23 -19.61
CA ILE A 238 -14.35 10.62 -19.56
C ILE A 238 -12.83 10.61 -19.41
N ASP A 239 -12.12 10.83 -20.49
CA ASP A 239 -10.66 10.74 -20.54
C ASP A 239 -10.11 11.79 -21.53
N ILE A 240 -8.86 12.19 -21.33
CA ILE A 240 -8.12 13.08 -22.23
C ILE A 240 -7.38 12.32 -23.33
N ARG A 241 -7.47 11.00 -23.36
CA ARG A 241 -6.78 10.10 -24.29
C ARG A 241 -7.73 9.02 -24.81
N TRP A 242 -7.53 8.59 -26.05
CA TRP A 242 -8.14 7.38 -26.60
C TRP A 242 -7.48 6.13 -25.99
N SER A 243 -7.80 5.86 -24.73
CA SER A 243 -7.38 4.65 -24.02
C SER A 243 -8.09 3.40 -24.55
N GLU A 244 -7.66 2.21 -24.13
CA GLU A 244 -8.31 0.94 -24.48
C GLU A 244 -9.76 0.91 -24.00
N THR A 245 -10.03 1.44 -22.81
CA THR A 245 -11.38 1.59 -22.27
C THR A 245 -12.21 2.57 -23.10
N ALA A 246 -11.63 3.73 -23.45
CA ALA A 246 -12.34 4.72 -24.27
C ALA A 246 -12.73 4.15 -25.64
N ARG A 247 -11.88 3.35 -26.27
CA ARG A 247 -12.18 2.68 -27.54
C ARG A 247 -13.30 1.64 -27.45
N ALA A 248 -13.51 1.07 -26.25
CA ALA A 248 -14.55 0.09 -25.99
C ALA A 248 -15.87 0.73 -25.52
N SER A 249 -15.89 2.06 -25.31
CA SER A 249 -17.04 2.78 -24.77
C SER A 249 -18.06 3.19 -25.83
N ASP A 250 -19.30 3.29 -25.38
CA ASP A 250 -20.41 3.81 -26.24
C ASP A 250 -20.29 5.32 -26.40
N PHE A 251 -19.80 6.03 -25.39
CA PHE A 251 -19.56 7.48 -25.41
C PHE A 251 -18.21 7.80 -24.77
N VAL A 252 -17.53 8.82 -25.33
CA VAL A 252 -16.25 9.33 -24.85
C VAL A 252 -16.29 10.85 -24.74
#